data_afa45f21ca2e95241c59e927c5db98eb
#
_entry.id   afa45f21ca2e95241c59e927c5db98eb
#
_cell.length_a   1.000
_cell.length_b   1.000
_cell.length_c   1.000
_cell.angle_alpha   90.00
_cell.angle_beta   90.00
_cell.angle_gamma   90.00
#
_symmetry.space_group_name_H-M   'P 1'
#
loop_
_entity.id
_entity.type
_entity.pdbx_description
1 polymer ?
#
loop_
_entity_poly.entity_id
_entity_poly.type
_entity_poly.pdbx_seq_one_letter_code
_entity_poly.pdbx_strand_id
1 'polypeptide(L)'
;MFGRKKGEVKEGDFVFTSRKDEDGDFHNIIFGTVTGVDGNKIGLNGFIVNPVGLKNKVSQGKAGPRSKEILTNPTSENCIFALIYRIEYENFTDVIDIEAEKVEFISKKIFTVFDGWIRESLSELINNVLSLPPGTEQDHAKRILKQKMENLYDKDLKKNLYSVCRSLKILI
;
A
#
# COMPACT_ATOMS: atom_id res chain seq x y z
N MET A 1 18.50 16.06 -6.35
CA MET A 1 17.21 16.13 -5.60
C MET A 1 17.44 16.97 -4.36
N PHE A 2 16.84 18.13 -4.27
CA PHE A 2 16.93 18.93 -3.05
C PHE A 2 16.00 18.31 -2.01
N GLY A 3 16.57 17.55 -1.06
CA GLY A 3 15.83 17.01 0.04
C GLY A 3 15.32 18.14 0.95
N ARG A 4 14.02 18.30 1.07
CA ARG A 4 13.41 19.17 2.08
C ARG A 4 13.84 18.68 3.46
N LYS A 5 14.15 19.60 4.36
CA LYS A 5 14.47 19.28 5.76
C LYS A 5 13.23 18.70 6.46
N LYS A 6 13.42 17.79 7.42
CA LYS A 6 12.35 17.15 8.22
C LYS A 6 11.31 18.11 8.80
N GLY A 7 11.63 19.38 9.01
CA GLY A 7 10.72 20.41 9.53
C GLY A 7 9.80 21.08 8.51
N GLU A 8 9.77 20.59 7.25
CA GLU A 8 8.99 21.24 6.16
C GLU A 8 7.82 20.40 5.67
N VAL A 9 7.39 19.36 6.41
CA VAL A 9 6.24 18.54 6.03
C VAL A 9 4.97 19.38 6.10
N LYS A 10 4.16 19.33 5.05
CA LYS A 10 2.91 20.08 4.90
C LYS A 10 1.77 19.16 4.54
N GLU A 11 0.57 19.61 4.86
CA GLU A 11 -0.65 18.98 4.33
C GLU A 11 -0.59 18.87 2.80
N GLY A 12 -0.98 17.70 2.29
CA GLY A 12 -0.91 17.37 0.86
C GLY A 12 0.41 16.77 0.39
N ASP A 13 1.46 16.75 1.21
CA ASP A 13 2.72 16.08 0.86
C ASP A 13 2.52 14.55 0.80
N PHE A 14 3.26 13.91 -0.11
CA PHE A 14 3.35 12.46 -0.18
C PHE A 14 4.57 12.00 0.61
N VAL A 15 4.35 11.06 1.53
CA VAL A 15 5.42 10.58 2.41
C VAL A 15 5.44 9.06 2.45
N PHE A 16 6.58 8.57 2.87
CA PHE A 16 6.91 7.18 3.06
C PHE A 16 7.44 6.98 4.47
N THR A 17 7.02 5.91 5.10
CA THR A 17 7.63 5.37 6.30
C THR A 17 7.50 3.85 6.31
N SER A 18 7.98 3.22 7.35
CA SER A 18 7.84 1.78 7.53
C SER A 18 7.68 1.45 9.00
N ARG A 19 7.02 0.34 9.28
CA ARG A 19 6.91 -0.23 10.62
C ARG A 19 7.33 -1.68 10.61
N LYS A 20 7.95 -2.13 11.68
CA LYS A 20 8.22 -3.55 11.88
C LYS A 20 6.92 -4.34 11.85
N ASP A 21 6.94 -5.51 11.25
CA ASP A 21 5.84 -6.46 11.31
C ASP A 21 5.65 -7.01 12.73
N GLU A 22 4.63 -7.83 12.92
CA GLU A 22 4.29 -8.39 14.23
C GLU A 22 5.43 -9.23 14.82
N ASP A 23 6.19 -9.93 13.98
CA ASP A 23 7.33 -10.75 14.39
C ASP A 23 8.59 -9.92 14.67
N GLY A 24 8.62 -8.66 14.23
CA GLY A 24 9.73 -7.74 14.40
C GLY A 24 10.95 -8.01 13.50
N ASP A 25 10.85 -8.97 12.59
CA ASP A 25 11.94 -9.38 11.71
C ASP A 25 12.06 -8.52 10.45
N PHE A 26 10.92 -8.09 9.91
CA PHE A 26 10.82 -7.33 8.67
C PHE A 26 9.96 -6.08 8.83
N HIS A 27 9.96 -5.25 7.81
CA HIS A 27 9.18 -4.02 7.77
C HIS A 27 8.02 -4.13 6.78
N ASN A 28 6.89 -3.59 7.18
CA ASN A 28 5.80 -3.20 6.30
C ASN A 28 6.03 -1.75 5.84
N ILE A 29 5.64 -1.46 4.63
CA ILE A 29 5.88 -0.18 3.95
C ILE A 29 4.62 0.65 4.03
N ILE A 30 4.73 1.91 4.45
CA ILE A 30 3.61 2.82 4.58
C ILE A 30 3.79 3.99 3.61
N PHE A 31 2.78 4.22 2.79
CA PHE A 31 2.67 5.38 1.90
C PHE A 31 1.45 6.17 2.28
N GLY A 32 1.55 7.47 2.28
CA GLY A 32 0.40 8.28 2.59
C GLY A 32 0.52 9.73 2.14
N THR A 33 -0.64 10.36 2.06
CA THR A 33 -0.77 11.80 1.93
C THR A 33 -0.92 12.41 3.31
N VAL A 34 -0.20 13.47 3.59
CA VAL A 34 -0.31 14.20 4.85
C VAL A 34 -1.64 14.94 4.89
N THR A 35 -2.46 14.65 5.89
CA THR A 35 -3.79 15.25 6.10
C THR A 35 -3.80 16.40 7.09
N GLY A 36 -2.75 16.54 7.88
CA GLY A 36 -2.57 17.62 8.84
C GLY A 36 -1.24 17.50 9.55
N VAL A 37 -0.79 18.60 10.14
CA VAL A 37 0.48 18.67 10.89
C VAL A 37 0.21 19.37 12.21
N ASP A 38 0.63 18.72 13.30
CA ASP A 38 0.56 19.25 14.67
C ASP A 38 1.91 18.99 15.37
N GLY A 39 2.78 19.98 15.37
CA GLY A 39 4.15 19.85 15.89
C GLY A 39 4.92 18.75 15.15
N ASN A 40 5.36 17.73 15.88
CA ASN A 40 6.07 16.57 15.32
C ASN A 40 5.14 15.44 14.87
N LYS A 41 3.82 15.62 14.97
CA LYS A 41 2.84 14.62 14.57
C LYS A 41 2.21 15.01 13.25
N ILE A 42 2.11 14.03 12.35
CA ILE A 42 1.44 14.18 11.06
C ILE A 42 0.33 13.15 10.95
N GLY A 43 -0.84 13.58 10.50
CA GLY A 43 -1.89 12.66 10.07
C GLY A 43 -1.56 12.12 8.68
N LEU A 44 -1.68 10.82 8.48
CA LEU A 44 -1.52 10.17 7.17
C LEU A 44 -2.81 9.49 6.75
N ASN A 45 -3.09 9.60 5.46
CA ASN A 45 -4.11 8.84 4.79
C ASN A 45 -3.50 8.17 3.56
N GLY A 46 -3.50 6.85 3.52
CA GLY A 46 -2.88 6.09 2.46
C GLY A 46 -3.03 4.59 2.66
N PHE A 47 -1.96 3.87 2.55
CA PHE A 47 -1.97 2.42 2.66
C PHE A 47 -0.68 1.85 3.24
N ILE A 48 -0.81 0.73 3.92
CA ILE A 48 0.28 -0.11 4.39
C ILE A 48 0.40 -1.33 3.49
N VAL A 49 1.61 -1.63 3.06
CA VAL A 49 1.92 -2.69 2.11
C VAL A 49 2.79 -3.74 2.79
N ASN A 50 2.35 -4.99 2.69
CA ASN A 50 3.09 -6.15 3.20
C ASN A 50 3.69 -6.93 2.01
N PRO A 51 5.02 -6.89 1.80
CA PRO A 51 5.67 -7.60 0.69
C PRO A 51 5.85 -9.11 0.97
N VAL A 52 4.76 -9.85 1.09
CA VAL A 52 4.73 -11.27 1.49
C VAL A 52 5.63 -12.14 0.61
N GLY A 53 5.57 -11.96 -0.72
CA GLY A 53 6.38 -12.76 -1.65
C GLY A 53 7.88 -12.55 -1.45
N LEU A 54 8.30 -11.32 -1.14
CA LEU A 54 9.69 -11.01 -0.84
C LEU A 54 10.12 -11.59 0.52
N LYS A 55 9.27 -11.45 1.55
CA LYS A 55 9.49 -12.03 2.88
C LYS A 55 9.69 -13.54 2.79
N ASN A 56 8.85 -14.23 2.03
CA ASN A 56 8.96 -15.67 1.82
C ASN A 56 10.27 -16.05 1.15
N LYS A 57 10.70 -15.32 0.11
CA LYS A 57 11.98 -15.58 -0.56
C LYS A 57 13.18 -15.41 0.38
N VAL A 58 13.18 -14.35 1.18
CA VAL A 58 14.25 -14.10 2.16
C VAL A 58 14.28 -15.19 3.23
N SER A 59 13.15 -15.59 3.77
CA SER A 59 13.06 -16.67 4.78
C SER A 59 13.51 -18.02 4.24
N GLN A 60 13.34 -18.27 2.94
CA GLN A 60 13.80 -19.49 2.28
C GLN A 60 15.26 -19.44 1.83
N GLY A 61 15.99 -18.36 2.10
CA GLY A 61 17.36 -18.16 1.64
C GLY A 61 17.52 -18.02 0.12
N LYS A 62 16.42 -17.73 -0.61
CA LYS A 62 16.39 -17.61 -2.08
C LYS A 62 16.54 -16.18 -2.58
N ALA A 63 16.65 -15.21 -1.69
CA ALA A 63 16.76 -13.80 -2.02
C ALA A 63 18.18 -13.28 -1.82
N GLY A 64 18.61 -12.37 -2.69
CA GLY A 64 19.91 -11.72 -2.58
C GLY A 64 19.96 -10.66 -1.46
N PRO A 65 21.17 -10.11 -1.16
CA PRO A 65 21.38 -9.12 -0.10
C PRO A 65 20.49 -7.88 -0.24
N ARG A 66 20.25 -7.41 -1.46
CA ARG A 66 19.39 -6.24 -1.74
C ARG A 66 17.95 -6.47 -1.32
N SER A 67 17.42 -7.66 -1.55
CA SER A 67 16.06 -8.02 -1.15
C SER A 67 15.91 -8.03 0.38
N LYS A 68 16.92 -8.50 1.08
CA LYS A 68 16.98 -8.46 2.54
C LYS A 68 17.03 -7.02 3.05
N GLU A 69 17.82 -6.15 2.42
CA GLU A 69 17.92 -4.73 2.76
C GLU A 69 16.59 -4.01 2.63
N ILE A 70 15.80 -4.27 1.57
CA ILE A 70 14.46 -3.69 1.38
C ILE A 70 13.55 -4.00 2.57
N LEU A 71 13.65 -5.17 3.15
CA LEU A 71 12.81 -5.59 4.28
C LEU A 71 13.31 -5.13 5.64
N THR A 72 14.62 -4.96 5.80
CA THR A 72 15.24 -4.63 7.09
C THR A 72 15.53 -3.14 7.25
N ASN A 73 15.76 -2.45 6.14
CA ASN A 73 16.01 -1.00 6.10
C ASN A 73 15.37 -0.39 4.85
N PRO A 74 14.04 -0.39 4.74
CA PRO A 74 13.36 0.13 3.56
C PRO A 74 13.60 1.64 3.40
N THR A 75 13.87 2.04 2.16
CA THR A 75 13.96 3.45 1.73
C THR A 75 12.96 3.70 0.60
N SER A 76 12.59 4.95 0.39
CA SER A 76 11.70 5.31 -0.72
C SER A 76 12.26 4.89 -2.09
N GLU A 77 13.60 4.88 -2.24
CA GLU A 77 14.25 4.48 -3.49
C GLU A 77 14.22 2.97 -3.73
N ASN A 78 14.48 2.17 -2.69
CA ASN A 78 14.56 0.72 -2.86
C ASN A 78 13.21 0.01 -2.78
N CYS A 79 12.18 0.63 -2.21
CA CYS A 79 10.86 0.01 -2.08
C CYS A 79 10.14 -0.24 -3.41
N ILE A 80 10.47 0.50 -4.46
CA ILE A 80 9.91 0.27 -5.79
C ILE A 80 10.19 -1.16 -6.29
N PHE A 81 11.26 -1.77 -5.84
CA PHE A 81 11.60 -3.16 -6.20
C PHE A 81 10.69 -4.19 -5.52
N ALA A 82 10.01 -3.82 -4.43
CA ALA A 82 9.04 -4.68 -3.79
C ALA A 82 7.79 -4.91 -4.67
N LEU A 83 7.54 -4.02 -5.63
CA LEU A 83 6.38 -4.11 -6.54
C LEU A 83 6.42 -5.33 -7.47
N ILE A 84 7.59 -5.94 -7.68
CA ILE A 84 7.70 -7.16 -8.51
C ILE A 84 7.28 -8.42 -7.75
N TYR A 85 7.05 -8.33 -6.45
CA TYR A 85 6.65 -9.44 -5.61
C TYR A 85 5.17 -9.35 -5.27
N ARG A 86 4.58 -10.51 -4.95
CA ARG A 86 3.22 -10.56 -4.43
C ARG A 86 3.14 -9.77 -3.12
N ILE A 87 2.26 -8.80 -3.08
CA ILE A 87 2.05 -7.92 -1.94
C ILE A 87 0.59 -7.94 -1.48
N GLU A 88 0.42 -7.76 -0.18
CA GLU A 88 -0.86 -7.46 0.44
C GLU A 88 -0.85 -6.00 0.90
N TYR A 89 -1.98 -5.33 0.83
CA TYR A 89 -2.11 -3.95 1.28
C TYR A 89 -3.42 -3.73 2.02
N GLU A 90 -3.40 -2.77 2.93
CA GLU A 90 -4.55 -2.33 3.69
C GLU A 90 -4.61 -0.80 3.72
N ASN A 91 -5.80 -0.25 3.92
CA ASN A 91 -5.96 1.18 4.15
C ASN A 91 -5.22 1.55 5.44
N PHE A 92 -4.52 2.67 5.40
CA PHE A 92 -3.78 3.21 6.54
C PHE A 92 -4.23 4.65 6.80
N THR A 93 -4.82 4.86 7.96
CA THR A 93 -5.18 6.19 8.45
C THR A 93 -4.76 6.27 9.91
N ASP A 94 -3.67 6.97 10.18
CA ASP A 94 -3.09 7.06 11.52
C ASP A 94 -2.25 8.32 11.66
N VAL A 95 -1.77 8.56 12.86
CA VAL A 95 -0.84 9.64 13.21
C VAL A 95 0.57 9.09 13.31
N ILE A 96 1.51 9.74 12.63
CA ILE A 96 2.93 9.42 12.64
C ILE A 96 3.69 10.49 13.39
N ASP A 97 4.59 10.07 14.28
CA ASP A 97 5.56 10.96 14.92
C ASP A 97 6.84 11.00 14.09
N ILE A 98 7.11 12.14 13.46
CA ILE A 98 8.27 12.31 12.55
C ILE A 98 9.62 12.29 13.25
N GLU A 99 9.68 12.38 14.57
CA GLU A 99 10.91 12.19 15.34
C GLU A 99 11.14 10.73 15.71
N ALA A 100 10.08 10.00 16.02
CA ALA A 100 10.15 8.59 16.39
C ALA A 100 10.22 7.66 15.18
N GLU A 101 9.55 8.01 14.09
CA GLU A 101 9.50 7.23 12.86
C GLU A 101 10.26 7.96 11.74
N LYS A 102 11.08 7.21 11.00
CA LYS A 102 11.77 7.76 9.83
C LYS A 102 10.76 8.02 8.71
N VAL A 103 10.47 9.29 8.47
CA VAL A 103 9.58 9.74 7.41
C VAL A 103 10.40 10.33 6.26
N GLU A 104 10.18 9.86 5.06
CA GLU A 104 10.81 10.33 3.83
C GLU A 104 9.75 10.91 2.89
N PHE A 105 10.12 11.97 2.16
CA PHE A 105 9.30 12.45 1.06
C PHE A 105 9.41 11.49 -0.12
N ILE A 106 8.29 11.24 -0.76
CA ILE A 106 8.27 10.55 -2.06
C ILE A 106 7.82 11.49 -3.15
N SER A 107 8.41 11.31 -4.33
CA SER A 107 7.94 12.06 -5.49
C SER A 107 6.54 11.59 -5.89
N LYS A 108 5.75 12.50 -6.46
CA LYS A 108 4.45 12.16 -7.03
C LYS A 108 4.53 10.97 -8.01
N LYS A 109 5.65 10.87 -8.73
CA LYS A 109 5.90 9.76 -9.68
C LYS A 109 5.95 8.40 -8.96
N ILE A 110 6.65 8.31 -7.82
CA ILE A 110 6.73 7.07 -7.04
C ILE A 110 5.35 6.73 -6.48
N PHE A 111 4.65 7.71 -5.92
CA PHE A 111 3.29 7.51 -5.43
C PHE A 111 2.35 6.98 -6.54
N THR A 112 2.44 7.53 -7.74
CA THR A 112 1.65 7.08 -8.90
C THR A 112 1.94 5.63 -9.28
N VAL A 113 3.19 5.17 -9.14
CA VAL A 113 3.54 3.75 -9.40
C VAL A 113 2.83 2.82 -8.40
N PHE A 114 2.83 3.16 -7.12
CA PHE A 114 2.11 2.37 -6.12
C PHE A 114 0.59 2.41 -6.29
N ASP A 115 0.05 3.57 -6.60
CA ASP A 115 -1.38 3.72 -6.90
C ASP A 115 -1.77 2.88 -8.12
N GLY A 116 -0.97 2.90 -9.18
CA GLY A 116 -1.16 2.07 -10.38
C GLY A 116 -1.14 0.57 -10.06
N TRP A 117 -0.21 0.15 -9.21
CA TRP A 117 -0.13 -1.24 -8.76
C TRP A 117 -1.38 -1.67 -7.96
N ILE A 118 -1.90 -0.81 -7.08
CA ILE A 118 -3.15 -1.08 -6.33
C ILE A 118 -4.33 -1.24 -7.30
N ARG A 119 -4.41 -0.39 -8.33
CA ARG A 119 -5.46 -0.48 -9.36
C ARG A 119 -5.38 -1.78 -10.14
N GLU A 120 -4.17 -2.22 -10.51
CA GLU A 120 -3.95 -3.50 -11.18
C GLU A 120 -4.41 -4.67 -10.32
N SER A 121 -4.03 -4.69 -9.04
CA SER A 121 -4.46 -5.70 -8.06
C SER A 121 -5.98 -5.79 -7.92
N LEU A 122 -6.68 -4.65 -7.94
CA LEU A 122 -8.14 -4.61 -7.91
C LEU A 122 -8.75 -5.15 -9.20
N SER A 123 -8.15 -4.88 -10.35
CA SER A 123 -8.59 -5.44 -11.65
C SER A 123 -8.46 -6.96 -11.67
N GLU A 124 -7.39 -7.52 -11.10
CA GLU A 124 -7.23 -8.96 -10.93
C GLU A 124 -8.32 -9.58 -10.05
N LEU A 125 -8.69 -8.92 -8.95
CA LEU A 125 -9.79 -9.37 -8.08
C LEU A 125 -11.13 -9.35 -8.79
N ILE A 126 -11.42 -8.34 -9.60
CA ILE A 126 -12.63 -8.26 -10.43
C ILE A 126 -12.65 -9.42 -11.44
N ASN A 127 -11.56 -9.65 -12.14
CA ASN A 127 -11.45 -10.74 -13.11
C ASN A 127 -11.64 -12.12 -12.45
N ASN A 128 -11.09 -12.29 -11.24
CA ASN A 128 -11.30 -13.52 -10.47
C ASN A 128 -12.79 -13.76 -10.16
N VAL A 129 -13.51 -12.75 -9.72
CA VAL A 129 -14.97 -12.86 -9.48
C VAL A 129 -15.71 -13.26 -10.76
N LEU A 130 -15.36 -12.64 -11.90
CA LEU A 130 -16.01 -12.92 -13.18
C LEU A 130 -15.71 -14.32 -13.72
N SER A 131 -14.56 -14.88 -13.41
CA SER A 131 -14.15 -16.21 -13.87
C SER A 131 -14.77 -17.37 -13.08
N LEU A 132 -15.29 -17.12 -11.88
CA LEU A 132 -15.87 -18.14 -11.01
C LEU A 132 -17.35 -18.33 -11.32
N PRO A 133 -17.85 -19.60 -11.33
CA PRO A 133 -19.27 -19.87 -11.45
C PRO A 133 -20.03 -19.36 -10.20
N PRO A 134 -21.32 -19.05 -10.32
CA PRO A 134 -22.15 -18.71 -9.18
C PRO A 134 -22.08 -19.77 -8.09
N GLY A 135 -21.83 -19.36 -6.84
CA GLY A 135 -21.71 -20.25 -5.69
C GLY A 135 -20.83 -19.70 -4.59
N THR A 136 -20.51 -20.54 -3.61
CA THR A 136 -19.76 -20.16 -2.41
C THR A 136 -18.38 -19.54 -2.70
N GLU A 137 -17.67 -20.06 -3.69
CA GLU A 137 -16.36 -19.54 -4.06
C GLU A 137 -16.44 -18.14 -4.67
N GLN A 138 -17.42 -17.91 -5.55
CA GLN A 138 -17.66 -16.59 -6.11
C GLN A 138 -18.10 -15.60 -5.02
N ASP A 139 -18.95 -16.03 -4.08
CA ASP A 139 -19.39 -15.17 -2.98
C ASP A 139 -18.24 -14.82 -2.04
N HIS A 140 -17.31 -15.74 -1.84
CA HIS A 140 -16.08 -15.46 -1.09
C HIS A 140 -15.20 -14.43 -1.83
N ALA A 141 -14.99 -14.60 -3.13
CA ALA A 141 -14.25 -13.67 -3.95
C ALA A 141 -14.89 -12.27 -3.97
N LYS A 142 -16.20 -12.17 -4.03
CA LYS A 142 -16.95 -10.90 -3.92
C LYS A 142 -16.72 -10.21 -2.57
N ARG A 143 -16.70 -10.97 -1.48
CA ARG A 143 -16.42 -10.41 -0.14
C ARG A 143 -15.02 -9.82 -0.05
N ILE A 144 -14.02 -10.53 -0.58
CA ILE A 144 -12.64 -10.02 -0.64
C ILE A 144 -12.57 -8.73 -1.46
N LEU A 145 -13.16 -8.72 -2.65
CA LEU A 145 -13.20 -7.53 -3.51
C LEU A 145 -13.86 -6.35 -2.79
N LYS A 146 -15.03 -6.57 -2.18
CA LYS A 146 -15.75 -5.55 -1.42
C LYS A 146 -14.89 -4.98 -0.29
N GLN A 147 -14.26 -5.83 0.51
CA GLN A 147 -13.39 -5.40 1.60
C GLN A 147 -12.23 -4.54 1.11
N LYS A 148 -11.57 -4.95 0.02
CA LYS A 148 -10.48 -4.16 -0.57
C LYS A 148 -10.96 -2.82 -1.12
N MET A 149 -12.13 -2.78 -1.74
CA MET A 149 -12.74 -1.53 -2.24
C MET A 149 -13.15 -0.59 -1.11
N GLU A 150 -13.71 -1.10 -0.02
CA GLU A 150 -14.10 -0.29 1.14
C GLU A 150 -12.91 0.35 1.82
N ASN A 151 -11.77 -0.31 1.80
CA ASN A 151 -10.51 0.16 2.40
C ASN A 151 -9.67 1.08 1.49
N LEU A 152 -10.18 1.48 0.33
CA LEU A 152 -9.47 2.42 -0.53
C LEU A 152 -9.44 3.83 0.07
N TYR A 153 -8.26 4.44 0.08
CA TYR A 153 -8.06 5.81 0.52
C TYR A 153 -8.59 6.85 -0.49
N ASP A 154 -8.57 6.51 -1.79
CA ASP A 154 -9.03 7.38 -2.87
C ASP A 154 -10.54 7.20 -3.09
N LYS A 155 -11.31 8.23 -2.71
CA LYS A 155 -12.78 8.22 -2.81
C LYS A 155 -13.28 8.17 -4.25
N ASP A 156 -12.57 8.81 -5.18
CA ASP A 156 -12.96 8.84 -6.59
C ASP A 156 -12.71 7.48 -7.25
N LEU A 157 -11.57 6.87 -6.97
CA LEU A 157 -11.29 5.51 -7.41
C LEU A 157 -12.33 4.53 -6.86
N LYS A 158 -12.66 4.63 -5.57
CA LYS A 158 -13.68 3.79 -4.93
C LYS A 158 -15.03 3.92 -5.63
N LYS A 159 -15.49 5.14 -5.88
CA LYS A 159 -16.73 5.41 -6.61
C LYS A 159 -16.74 4.81 -8.02
N ASN A 160 -15.63 4.98 -8.75
CA ASN A 160 -15.47 4.45 -10.10
C ASN A 160 -15.52 2.92 -10.11
N LEU A 161 -14.86 2.25 -9.16
CA LEU A 161 -14.87 0.79 -9.05
C LEU A 161 -16.25 0.23 -8.74
N TYR A 162 -17.02 0.88 -7.86
CA TYR A 162 -18.42 0.49 -7.63
C TYR A 162 -19.27 0.64 -8.90
N SER A 163 -19.04 1.68 -9.70
CA SER A 163 -19.69 1.85 -11.00
C SER A 163 -19.33 0.73 -11.98
N VAL A 164 -18.06 0.35 -12.05
CA VAL A 164 -17.57 -0.76 -12.89
C VAL A 164 -18.20 -2.08 -12.44
N CYS A 165 -18.19 -2.40 -11.16
CA CYS A 165 -18.80 -3.61 -10.62
C CYS A 165 -20.29 -3.69 -10.99
N ARG A 166 -21.01 -2.57 -10.86
CA ARG A 166 -22.43 -2.49 -11.24
C ARG A 166 -22.61 -2.77 -12.73
N SER A 167 -21.79 -2.18 -13.59
CA SER A 167 -21.84 -2.41 -15.06
C SER A 167 -21.57 -3.87 -15.42
N LEU A 168 -20.69 -4.54 -14.67
CA LEU A 168 -20.38 -5.94 -14.84
C LEU A 168 -21.37 -6.88 -14.12
N LYS A 169 -22.43 -6.35 -13.53
CA LYS A 169 -23.43 -7.08 -12.73
C LYS A 169 -22.85 -7.86 -11.55
N ILE A 170 -21.73 -7.38 -11.02
CA ILE A 170 -21.16 -7.88 -9.77
C ILE A 170 -21.90 -7.21 -8.63
N LEU A 171 -22.70 -7.97 -7.92
CA LEU A 171 -23.42 -7.52 -6.72
C LEU A 171 -22.49 -7.66 -5.51
N ILE A 172 -22.04 -6.53 -4.98
CA ILE A 172 -21.18 -6.44 -3.79
C ILE A 172 -21.75 -5.46 -2.77
#